data_cf0d7b6926d51dff2160a5d763c1f15d
#
_entry.id   cf0d7b6926d51dff2160a5d763c1f15d
#
_cell.length_a   1.000
_cell.length_b   1.000
_cell.length_c   1.000
_cell.angle_alpha   90.00
_cell.angle_beta   90.00
_cell.angle_gamma   90.00
#
_symmetry.space_group_name_H-M   'P 1'
#
loop_
_entity.id
_entity.type
_entity.pdbx_description
1 polymer ?
#
loop_
_entity_poly.entity_id
_entity_poly.type
_entity_poly.pdbx_seq_one_letter_code
_entity_poly.pdbx_strand_id
1 'polypeptide(L)'
;MAGVSDLAVSRGWGRGWTVAGVGKGSGVRAIALLDPSARWRVPVRLQDYTCHVGRFSLHDPKIKYASSHQRLHARMALVDDKIVQPPNVVKPNLALAYDLVQGSLVSWNSFTDKSIPDPPTAVLLHGILGSRKNWGSFAKRLAQEFPTWQFLLVDLRCHGESALIKKNGPHTVASAALDVLKLVAQLRVTPRVLVGHSFGGKVALSMVEQAAKPLARPVRVWVLDATPGKVRAGGDGEDHPGELIAFLSMMPRQVSSKQNVVDALIQEGFSKDIARWMATNLRPVSQPGSPSSGFSWIFDLKGIADMYKSYEETNLWETVENVPRGVHVNFLKAERSLHRWALEDLRRIRAAEELAADEGAGVQLHVLEDAGHWVHADNPDGLFRILSSSFLGLRTQ
;
A
#
# COMPACT_ATOMS: atom_id res chain seq x y z
N MET A 1 32.95 37.88 -44.58
CA MET A 1 32.62 39.19 -44.02
C MET A 1 31.47 38.99 -43.06
N ALA A 2 31.78 39.10 -41.82
CA ALA A 2 31.18 39.85 -40.75
C ALA A 2 29.74 39.43 -40.42
N GLY A 3 29.36 39.19 -39.17
CA GLY A 3 29.98 39.46 -37.88
C GLY A 3 29.15 38.81 -36.78
N VAL A 4 29.87 38.55 -35.76
CA VAL A 4 29.46 38.05 -34.45
C VAL A 4 28.64 39.10 -33.73
N SER A 5 27.64 38.71 -32.92
CA SER A 5 27.36 39.42 -31.66
C SER A 5 26.70 38.50 -30.65
N ASP A 6 27.45 38.21 -29.60
CA ASP A 6 27.04 37.71 -28.29
C ASP A 6 26.00 38.65 -27.63
N LEU A 7 25.05 38.08 -26.94
CA LEU A 7 24.33 38.78 -25.88
C LEU A 7 24.08 37.85 -24.70
N ALA A 8 24.91 38.01 -23.71
CA ALA A 8 24.68 37.57 -22.34
C ALA A 8 23.52 38.34 -21.73
N VAL A 9 22.59 37.67 -21.03
CA VAL A 9 21.61 38.33 -20.17
C VAL A 9 21.75 37.80 -18.77
N SER A 10 22.15 38.72 -17.93
CA SER A 10 22.28 38.64 -16.48
C SER A 10 20.93 38.56 -15.78
N ARG A 11 20.96 37.86 -14.65
CA ARG A 11 19.89 37.84 -13.64
C ARG A 11 19.69 39.25 -13.03
N GLY A 12 18.42 39.64 -12.87
CA GLY A 12 18.02 40.84 -12.12
C GLY A 12 16.67 40.60 -11.41
N TRP A 13 16.72 40.64 -10.10
CA TRP A 13 15.56 40.71 -9.21
C TRP A 13 14.94 42.11 -9.26
N GLY A 14 13.60 42.21 -9.28
CA GLY A 14 12.93 43.49 -9.15
C GLY A 14 11.42 43.36 -8.89
N ARG A 15 11.04 43.63 -7.65
CA ARG A 15 9.62 43.84 -7.25
C ARG A 15 9.11 45.15 -7.88
N GLY A 16 7.87 45.19 -8.28
CA GLY A 16 7.19 46.42 -8.65
C GLY A 16 5.72 46.28 -8.88
N TRP A 17 4.91 46.76 -7.94
CA TRP A 17 3.51 46.99 -8.04
C TRP A 17 3.22 48.25 -8.85
N THR A 18 2.24 48.24 -9.74
CA THR A 18 1.50 49.48 -10.12
C THR A 18 0.04 49.13 -10.49
N VAL A 19 -0.86 49.81 -9.79
CA VAL A 19 -2.28 49.87 -10.03
C VAL A 19 -2.54 51.08 -10.94
N ALA A 20 -3.40 50.94 -11.94
CA ALA A 20 -4.29 52.02 -12.41
C ALA A 20 -5.32 51.50 -13.42
N GLY A 21 -6.56 51.91 -13.23
CA GLY A 21 -7.55 51.91 -14.28
C GLY A 21 -9.01 51.80 -13.80
N VAL A 22 -9.62 52.92 -13.53
CA VAL A 22 -11.04 53.13 -13.07
C VAL A 22 -12.03 52.78 -14.15
N GLY A 23 -13.14 52.12 -13.78
CA GLY A 23 -14.37 51.97 -14.60
C GLY A 23 -15.58 51.75 -13.72
N LYS A 24 -16.51 52.67 -13.74
CA LYS A 24 -17.73 52.78 -12.91
C LYS A 24 -18.80 51.72 -13.22
N GLY A 25 -19.51 51.26 -12.17
CA GLY A 25 -20.79 50.53 -12.32
C GLY A 25 -21.28 49.91 -11.02
N SER A 26 -22.06 50.65 -10.28
CA SER A 26 -23.05 50.39 -9.21
C SER A 26 -23.37 48.93 -8.83
N GLY A 27 -23.28 48.63 -7.51
CA GLY A 27 -23.85 47.44 -6.89
C GLY A 27 -23.24 47.10 -5.53
N VAL A 28 -23.70 47.80 -4.49
CA VAL A 28 -23.29 47.57 -3.09
C VAL A 28 -23.80 46.23 -2.60
N ARG A 29 -22.93 45.32 -2.22
CA ARG A 29 -23.20 44.28 -1.20
C ARG A 29 -22.00 44.18 -0.25
N ALA A 30 -22.32 44.45 1.00
CA ALA A 30 -21.39 44.41 2.12
C ALA A 30 -20.84 42.98 2.32
N ILE A 31 -19.52 42.84 2.38
CA ILE A 31 -18.86 41.63 2.85
C ILE A 31 -18.48 41.90 4.30
N ALA A 32 -19.15 41.16 5.20
CA ALA A 32 -18.77 41.12 6.60
C ALA A 32 -17.47 40.32 6.77
N LEU A 33 -16.46 40.97 7.34
CA LEU A 33 -15.23 40.34 7.82
C LEU A 33 -15.59 39.55 9.08
N LEU A 34 -15.43 38.22 9.03
CA LEU A 34 -15.57 37.36 10.19
C LEU A 34 -14.18 37.20 10.85
N ASP A 35 -14.15 37.51 12.13
CA ASP A 35 -13.05 37.38 13.08
C ASP A 35 -12.73 35.87 13.36
N PRO A 36 -11.47 35.43 13.33
CA PRO A 36 -11.10 34.03 13.54
C PRO A 36 -11.08 33.51 14.97
N SER A 37 -11.59 34.26 15.97
CA SER A 37 -11.48 33.93 17.39
C SER A 37 -12.75 33.37 18.09
N ALA A 38 -13.82 33.05 17.38
CA ALA A 38 -15.05 32.55 17.97
C ALA A 38 -15.02 31.05 18.25
N ARG A 39 -14.79 30.69 19.51
CA ARG A 39 -14.97 29.31 20.05
C ARG A 39 -16.46 29.01 20.16
N TRP A 40 -16.96 28.05 19.41
CA TRP A 40 -18.29 27.49 19.58
C TRP A 40 -18.27 26.44 20.69
N ARG A 41 -19.00 26.72 21.78
CA ARG A 41 -19.38 25.73 22.80
C ARG A 41 -20.72 25.15 22.39
N VAL A 42 -20.77 23.83 22.19
CA VAL A 42 -22.01 23.08 22.02
C VAL A 42 -22.46 22.60 23.40
N PRO A 43 -23.70 22.82 23.83
CA PRO A 43 -24.19 22.25 25.08
C PRO A 43 -24.59 20.80 24.88
N VAL A 44 -23.92 19.90 25.63
CA VAL A 44 -24.30 18.50 25.74
C VAL A 44 -25.45 18.41 26.75
N ARG A 45 -26.62 18.00 26.31
CA ARG A 45 -27.72 17.55 27.16
C ARG A 45 -27.49 16.10 27.54
N LEU A 46 -27.17 15.88 28.82
CA LEU A 46 -27.24 14.57 29.45
C LEU A 46 -28.72 14.26 29.73
N GLN A 47 -29.21 13.17 29.17
CA GLN A 47 -30.45 12.55 29.63
C GLN A 47 -30.08 11.39 30.57
N ASP A 48 -30.54 11.53 31.80
CA ASP A 48 -30.40 10.51 32.84
C ASP A 48 -31.21 9.27 32.49
N TYR A 49 -30.55 8.13 32.49
CA TYR A 49 -31.20 6.83 32.62
C TYR A 49 -30.84 6.24 33.98
N THR A 50 -31.79 6.36 34.92
CA THR A 50 -31.76 5.67 36.22
C THR A 50 -32.08 4.20 36.00
N CYS A 51 -31.12 3.31 36.27
CA CYS A 51 -31.38 1.89 36.42
C CYS A 51 -31.85 1.59 37.88
N HIS A 52 -33.04 1.07 38.00
CA HIS A 52 -33.58 0.52 39.25
C HIS A 52 -32.86 -0.79 39.62
N VAL A 53 -32.15 -0.79 40.72
CA VAL A 53 -31.64 -1.99 41.37
C VAL A 53 -32.69 -2.51 42.32
N GLY A 54 -33.34 -3.62 41.96
CA GLY A 54 -34.24 -4.35 42.88
C GLY A 54 -33.44 -5.13 43.93
N ARG A 55 -33.68 -4.81 45.20
CA ARG A 55 -33.21 -5.59 46.33
C ARG A 55 -34.07 -6.86 46.46
N PHE A 56 -33.45 -8.02 46.44
CA PHE A 56 -34.03 -9.24 47.00
C PHE A 56 -33.29 -9.62 48.28
N SER A 57 -34.11 -9.80 49.36
CA SER A 57 -33.69 -10.20 50.68
C SER A 57 -33.52 -11.71 50.76
N LEU A 58 -32.42 -12.11 51.39
CA LEU A 58 -32.11 -13.50 51.72
C LEU A 58 -32.70 -13.89 53.06
N HIS A 59 -33.28 -15.10 53.13
CA HIS A 59 -33.38 -15.86 54.37
C HIS A 59 -32.87 -17.28 54.13
N ASP A 60 -31.96 -17.67 55.01
CA ASP A 60 -31.17 -18.89 55.24
C ASP A 60 -32.08 -20.12 55.54
N PRO A 61 -31.66 -21.40 55.47
CA PRO A 61 -30.62 -21.91 56.35
C PRO A 61 -29.73 -23.08 55.85
N LYS A 62 -28.51 -23.08 56.38
CA LYS A 62 -27.69 -24.22 56.81
C LYS A 62 -27.55 -25.46 55.93
N ILE A 63 -26.40 -25.54 55.24
CA ILE A 63 -25.70 -26.80 55.00
C ILE A 63 -24.21 -26.60 55.30
N LYS A 64 -23.67 -27.34 56.25
CA LYS A 64 -22.25 -27.44 56.59
C LYS A 64 -21.56 -28.25 55.49
N TYR A 65 -20.54 -27.74 54.86
CA TYR A 65 -19.55 -28.53 54.17
C TYR A 65 -18.14 -28.11 54.55
N ALA A 66 -17.34 -29.15 54.77
CA ALA A 66 -15.99 -29.13 55.29
C ALA A 66 -15.04 -28.40 54.35
N SER A 67 -14.12 -27.64 54.97
CA SER A 67 -12.99 -27.03 54.33
C SER A 67 -11.97 -28.08 53.85
N SER A 68 -11.72 -28.14 52.55
CA SER A 68 -10.44 -28.58 52.05
C SER A 68 -9.91 -27.55 51.08
N HIS A 69 -8.99 -26.73 51.56
CA HIS A 69 -8.23 -25.83 50.74
C HIS A 69 -7.27 -26.63 49.85
N GLN A 70 -7.64 -26.88 48.61
CA GLN A 70 -6.69 -27.13 47.57
C GLN A 70 -6.69 -25.93 46.63
N ARG A 71 -5.69 -25.06 46.82
CA ARG A 71 -5.30 -24.05 45.84
C ARG A 71 -4.79 -24.77 44.60
N LEU A 72 -5.60 -24.85 43.57
CA LEU A 72 -5.16 -25.15 42.23
C LEU A 72 -4.37 -23.94 41.73
N HIS A 73 -3.06 -23.96 41.92
CA HIS A 73 -2.14 -23.17 41.16
C HIS A 73 -2.18 -23.73 39.70
N ALA A 74 -2.94 -23.06 38.87
CA ALA A 74 -2.72 -23.20 37.43
C ALA A 74 -1.32 -22.67 37.12
N ARG A 75 -0.35 -23.55 37.05
CA ARG A 75 0.93 -23.29 36.40
C ARG A 75 0.61 -23.11 34.94
N MET A 76 0.59 -21.86 34.48
CA MET A 76 0.82 -21.59 33.07
C MET A 76 2.20 -22.16 32.75
N ALA A 77 2.23 -23.31 32.09
CA ALA A 77 3.42 -23.78 31.43
C ALA A 77 3.72 -22.77 30.34
N LEU A 78 4.77 -21.98 30.51
CA LEU A 78 5.44 -21.31 29.42
C LEU A 78 5.91 -22.43 28.50
N VAL A 79 5.17 -22.64 27.43
CA VAL A 79 5.63 -23.42 26.28
C VAL A 79 6.75 -22.59 25.69
N ASP A 80 7.98 -23.04 25.89
CA ASP A 80 9.14 -22.56 25.17
C ASP A 80 8.81 -22.66 23.69
N ASP A 81 8.60 -21.51 23.04
CA ASP A 81 8.52 -21.37 21.58
C ASP A 81 9.91 -21.68 20.96
N LYS A 82 10.40 -22.86 21.16
CA LYS A 82 11.38 -23.45 20.26
C LYS A 82 10.59 -23.83 19.01
N ILE A 83 10.56 -22.89 18.06
CA ILE A 83 10.22 -23.17 16.67
C ILE A 83 11.14 -24.33 16.24
N VAL A 84 10.60 -25.54 16.30
CA VAL A 84 11.22 -26.71 15.71
C VAL A 84 11.19 -26.46 14.21
N GLN A 85 12.31 -25.99 13.66
CA GLN A 85 12.47 -25.94 12.21
C GLN A 85 12.37 -27.39 11.71
N PRO A 86 11.44 -27.68 10.79
CA PRO A 86 11.38 -29.01 10.21
C PRO A 86 12.70 -29.29 9.49
N PRO A 87 13.21 -30.54 9.54
CA PRO A 87 14.51 -30.91 8.98
C PRO A 87 14.49 -30.65 7.47
N ASN A 88 15.46 -29.85 6.98
CA ASN A 88 15.88 -29.68 5.58
C ASN A 88 14.85 -30.02 4.49
N VAL A 89 13.70 -29.35 4.52
CA VAL A 89 12.88 -29.26 3.33
C VAL A 89 13.63 -28.32 2.40
N VAL A 90 14.15 -28.84 1.30
CA VAL A 90 14.66 -28.03 0.18
C VAL A 90 13.59 -27.00 -0.12
N LYS A 91 13.82 -25.74 0.28
CA LYS A 91 12.86 -24.65 0.03
C LYS A 91 12.62 -24.65 -1.47
N PRO A 92 11.39 -24.83 -1.96
CA PRO A 92 11.13 -24.76 -3.39
C PRO A 92 11.71 -23.44 -3.90
N ASN A 93 12.33 -23.45 -5.08
CA ASN A 93 12.91 -22.24 -5.69
C ASN A 93 11.76 -21.29 -6.06
N LEU A 94 11.26 -20.57 -5.05
CA LEU A 94 10.10 -19.69 -5.20
C LEU A 94 10.45 -18.49 -6.08
N ALA A 95 9.47 -18.05 -6.84
CA ALA A 95 9.64 -16.90 -7.74
C ALA A 95 9.95 -15.62 -6.96
N LEU A 96 9.30 -15.41 -5.81
CA LEU A 96 9.45 -14.21 -4.97
C LEU A 96 9.34 -14.58 -3.48
N ALA A 97 9.88 -13.72 -2.62
CA ALA A 97 9.64 -13.77 -1.18
C ALA A 97 8.25 -13.23 -0.84
N TYR A 98 7.59 -13.85 0.14
CA TYR A 98 6.24 -13.49 0.52
C TYR A 98 5.99 -13.79 2.01
N ASP A 99 4.93 -13.18 2.54
CA ASP A 99 4.30 -13.55 3.80
C ASP A 99 2.82 -13.90 3.52
N LEU A 100 2.29 -14.89 4.23
CA LEU A 100 0.88 -15.27 4.15
C LEU A 100 0.22 -14.99 5.49
N VAL A 101 -0.71 -14.01 5.51
CA VAL A 101 -1.51 -13.66 6.68
C VAL A 101 -2.88 -14.30 6.51
N GLN A 102 -3.27 -15.17 7.44
CA GLN A 102 -4.51 -15.92 7.36
C GLN A 102 -5.49 -15.48 8.43
N GLY A 103 -6.77 -15.41 8.04
CA GLY A 103 -7.86 -15.25 8.98
C GLY A 103 -8.06 -16.50 9.83
N SER A 104 -8.68 -16.34 10.98
CA SER A 104 -8.82 -17.41 11.99
C SER A 104 -9.67 -18.61 11.55
N LEU A 105 -10.48 -18.45 10.53
CA LEU A 105 -11.33 -19.54 9.97
C LEU A 105 -10.70 -20.19 8.73
N VAL A 106 -9.51 -19.78 8.30
CA VAL A 106 -8.80 -20.46 7.22
C VAL A 106 -8.26 -21.78 7.76
N SER A 107 -8.84 -22.90 7.27
CA SER A 107 -8.44 -24.23 7.69
C SER A 107 -7.20 -24.72 6.93
N TRP A 108 -6.20 -25.22 7.64
CA TRP A 108 -5.03 -25.87 7.06
C TRP A 108 -5.39 -27.17 6.30
N ASN A 109 -6.53 -27.77 6.60
CA ASN A 109 -6.99 -29.01 5.96
C ASN A 109 -7.42 -28.79 4.51
N SER A 110 -7.68 -27.55 4.07
CA SER A 110 -8.02 -27.26 2.67
C SER A 110 -6.88 -27.61 1.69
N PHE A 111 -5.64 -27.66 2.15
CA PHE A 111 -4.50 -28.05 1.31
C PHE A 111 -4.38 -29.56 1.08
N THR A 112 -4.95 -30.37 1.97
CA THR A 112 -4.90 -31.83 1.94
C THR A 112 -6.22 -32.46 1.54
N ASP A 113 -7.33 -31.82 1.86
CA ASP A 113 -8.68 -32.29 1.55
C ASP A 113 -9.30 -31.47 0.40
N LYS A 114 -9.36 -32.07 -0.77
CA LYS A 114 -9.93 -31.46 -1.98
C LYS A 114 -11.43 -31.18 -1.91
N SER A 115 -12.12 -31.71 -0.88
CA SER A 115 -13.54 -31.40 -0.65
C SER A 115 -13.76 -30.01 -0.04
N ILE A 116 -12.73 -29.41 0.54
CA ILE A 116 -12.79 -28.06 1.14
C ILE A 116 -12.36 -27.05 0.08
N PRO A 117 -13.19 -26.05 -0.25
CA PRO A 117 -12.82 -25.00 -1.19
C PRO A 117 -11.55 -24.24 -0.73
N ASP A 118 -10.68 -23.88 -1.69
CA ASP A 118 -9.53 -23.04 -1.40
C ASP A 118 -9.98 -21.73 -0.78
N PRO A 119 -9.29 -21.25 0.28
CA PRO A 119 -9.63 -19.99 0.91
C PRO A 119 -9.46 -18.83 -0.08
N PRO A 120 -10.41 -17.88 -0.13
CA PRO A 120 -10.29 -16.75 -1.01
C PRO A 120 -9.01 -15.95 -0.66
N THR A 121 -8.24 -15.63 -1.68
CA THR A 121 -6.93 -15.02 -1.53
C THR A 121 -6.91 -13.61 -2.09
N ALA A 122 -6.37 -12.67 -1.31
CA ALA A 122 -5.99 -11.34 -1.77
C ALA A 122 -4.46 -11.23 -1.88
N VAL A 123 -3.97 -10.64 -2.97
CA VAL A 123 -2.54 -10.36 -3.16
C VAL A 123 -2.29 -8.87 -2.97
N LEU A 124 -1.34 -8.52 -2.09
CA LEU A 124 -0.98 -7.14 -1.77
C LEU A 124 0.43 -6.84 -2.29
N LEU A 125 0.52 -5.82 -3.17
CA LEU A 125 1.73 -5.40 -3.86
C LEU A 125 2.13 -4.00 -3.43
N HIS A 126 3.38 -3.83 -3.00
CA HIS A 126 3.92 -2.55 -2.54
C HIS A 126 4.35 -1.65 -3.69
N GLY A 127 4.56 -0.36 -3.41
CA GLY A 127 5.13 0.62 -4.34
C GLY A 127 6.64 0.47 -4.53
N ILE A 128 7.22 1.28 -5.43
CA ILE A 128 8.67 1.31 -5.65
C ILE A 128 9.40 1.62 -4.35
N LEU A 129 10.59 1.05 -4.13
CA LEU A 129 11.38 1.15 -2.89
C LEU A 129 10.68 0.61 -1.62
N GLY A 130 9.49 0.02 -1.75
CA GLY A 130 8.75 -0.60 -0.66
C GLY A 130 9.15 -2.06 -0.39
N SER A 131 8.36 -2.70 0.45
CA SER A 131 8.44 -4.13 0.72
C SER A 131 7.10 -4.67 1.20
N ARG A 132 6.94 -5.99 1.25
CA ARG A 132 5.75 -6.65 1.80
C ARG A 132 5.40 -6.20 3.22
N LYS A 133 6.39 -5.73 3.99
CA LYS A 133 6.21 -5.23 5.36
C LYS A 133 5.34 -3.98 5.43
N ASN A 134 5.26 -3.20 4.35
CA ASN A 134 4.38 -2.03 4.29
C ASN A 134 2.91 -2.40 4.51
N TRP A 135 2.53 -3.61 4.13
CA TRP A 135 1.17 -4.13 4.27
C TRP A 135 0.91 -4.91 5.56
N GLY A 136 1.93 -5.18 6.39
CA GLY A 136 1.85 -6.15 7.47
C GLY A 136 0.76 -5.86 8.51
N SER A 137 0.65 -4.63 9.02
CA SER A 137 -0.40 -4.24 9.97
C SER A 137 -1.79 -4.19 9.33
N PHE A 138 -1.87 -3.68 8.11
CA PHE A 138 -3.12 -3.59 7.36
C PHE A 138 -3.68 -4.98 7.02
N ALA A 139 -2.84 -5.90 6.56
CA ALA A 139 -3.24 -7.28 6.28
C ALA A 139 -3.70 -8.04 7.52
N LYS A 140 -3.05 -7.81 8.68
CA LYS A 140 -3.52 -8.39 9.95
C LYS A 140 -4.91 -7.91 10.32
N ARG A 141 -5.19 -6.61 10.16
CA ARG A 141 -6.51 -6.05 10.38
C ARG A 141 -7.55 -6.65 9.42
N LEU A 142 -7.22 -6.78 8.14
CA LEU A 142 -8.10 -7.45 7.17
C LEU A 142 -8.38 -8.90 7.55
N ALA A 143 -7.37 -9.64 8.00
CA ALA A 143 -7.53 -11.04 8.41
C ALA A 143 -8.36 -11.21 9.69
N GLN A 144 -8.37 -10.23 10.58
CA GLN A 144 -9.23 -10.18 11.77
C GLN A 144 -10.69 -9.96 11.39
N GLU A 145 -10.96 -9.01 10.48
CA GLU A 145 -12.31 -8.66 10.05
C GLU A 145 -12.90 -9.68 9.06
N PHE A 146 -12.06 -10.25 8.21
CA PHE A 146 -12.46 -11.23 7.20
C PHE A 146 -11.83 -12.60 7.47
N PRO A 147 -12.29 -13.34 8.48
CA PRO A 147 -11.59 -14.51 9.03
C PRO A 147 -11.51 -15.71 8.07
N THR A 148 -12.28 -15.72 7.01
CA THR A 148 -12.25 -16.76 5.95
C THR A 148 -11.24 -16.49 4.85
N TRP A 149 -10.65 -15.27 4.82
CA TRP A 149 -9.71 -14.83 3.80
C TRP A 149 -8.26 -15.08 4.19
N GLN A 150 -7.42 -15.19 3.17
CA GLN A 150 -5.97 -15.10 3.33
C GLN A 150 -5.39 -14.00 2.44
N PHE A 151 -4.27 -13.40 2.92
CA PHE A 151 -3.63 -12.24 2.32
C PHE A 151 -2.19 -12.58 2.03
N LEU A 152 -1.82 -12.59 0.74
CA LEU A 152 -0.48 -12.85 0.25
C LEU A 152 0.25 -11.52 0.05
N LEU A 153 1.20 -11.21 0.91
CA LEU A 153 2.04 -10.03 0.87
C LEU A 153 3.32 -10.38 0.14
N VAL A 154 3.66 -9.66 -0.93
CA VAL A 154 4.76 -10.04 -1.82
C VAL A 154 5.84 -8.97 -1.83
N ASP A 155 7.11 -9.39 -1.68
CA ASP A 155 8.23 -8.55 -2.09
C ASP A 155 8.38 -8.67 -3.60
N LEU A 156 8.17 -7.58 -4.33
CA LEU A 156 8.37 -7.55 -5.77
C LEU A 156 9.86 -7.77 -6.11
N ARG A 157 10.16 -8.16 -7.37
CA ARG A 157 11.55 -8.33 -7.80
C ARG A 157 12.41 -7.12 -7.44
N CYS A 158 13.68 -7.32 -7.17
CA CYS A 158 14.65 -6.30 -6.74
C CYS A 158 14.38 -5.66 -5.39
N HIS A 159 13.27 -5.98 -4.71
CA HIS A 159 12.87 -5.42 -3.42
C HIS A 159 12.92 -6.46 -2.30
N GLY A 160 13.12 -6.00 -1.07
CA GLY A 160 13.07 -6.82 0.13
C GLY A 160 13.91 -8.10 0.00
N GLU A 161 13.39 -9.21 0.50
CA GLU A 161 14.08 -10.50 0.40
C GLU A 161 14.07 -11.07 -1.03
N SER A 162 13.18 -10.61 -1.91
CA SER A 162 13.20 -10.98 -3.33
C SER A 162 14.43 -10.46 -4.07
N ALA A 163 15.10 -9.41 -3.57
CA ALA A 163 16.37 -8.93 -4.12
C ALA A 163 17.51 -9.96 -4.00
N LEU A 164 17.38 -10.94 -3.09
CA LEU A 164 18.32 -12.05 -2.92
C LEU A 164 18.08 -13.17 -3.93
N ILE A 165 16.94 -13.19 -4.60
CA ILE A 165 16.57 -14.18 -5.60
C ILE A 165 17.07 -13.69 -6.96
N LYS A 166 18.11 -14.37 -7.48
CA LYS A 166 18.69 -13.98 -8.78
C LYS A 166 17.62 -14.02 -9.88
N LYS A 167 17.42 -12.89 -10.55
CA LYS A 167 16.51 -12.72 -11.67
C LYS A 167 17.28 -12.37 -12.93
N ASN A 168 16.98 -13.07 -14.01
CA ASN A 168 17.52 -12.72 -15.32
C ASN A 168 16.61 -11.66 -15.96
N GLY A 169 17.24 -10.72 -16.64
CA GLY A 169 16.76 -9.58 -17.44
C GLY A 169 15.34 -9.36 -17.57
N PRO A 170 14.70 -8.56 -18.41
CA PRO A 170 14.71 -7.14 -18.08
C PRO A 170 13.92 -6.88 -16.78
N HIS A 171 14.27 -5.88 -16.03
CA HIS A 171 13.53 -5.47 -14.82
C HIS A 171 12.46 -4.45 -15.21
N THR A 172 11.24 -4.94 -15.43
CA THR A 172 10.10 -4.14 -15.92
C THR A 172 8.83 -4.41 -15.11
N VAL A 173 7.80 -3.58 -15.26
CA VAL A 173 6.46 -3.81 -14.72
C VAL A 173 5.93 -5.17 -15.17
N ALA A 174 6.03 -5.47 -16.46
CA ALA A 174 5.59 -6.75 -17.04
C ALA A 174 6.33 -7.95 -16.43
N SER A 175 7.65 -7.86 -16.26
CA SER A 175 8.43 -8.91 -15.62
C SER A 175 8.07 -9.10 -14.15
N ALA A 176 7.74 -8.02 -13.42
CA ALA A 176 7.29 -8.08 -12.03
C ALA A 176 5.93 -8.78 -11.94
N ALA A 177 4.99 -8.45 -12.83
CA ALA A 177 3.69 -9.10 -12.93
C ALA A 177 3.82 -10.60 -13.19
N LEU A 178 4.68 -10.99 -14.14
CA LEU A 178 4.93 -12.40 -14.45
C LEU A 178 5.52 -13.17 -13.26
N ASP A 179 6.40 -12.55 -12.48
CA ASP A 179 6.94 -13.18 -11.28
C ASP A 179 5.86 -13.40 -10.22
N VAL A 180 4.93 -12.46 -10.03
CA VAL A 180 3.80 -12.63 -9.11
C VAL A 180 2.88 -13.74 -9.60
N LEU A 181 2.56 -13.80 -10.89
CA LEU A 181 1.76 -14.87 -11.48
C LEU A 181 2.43 -16.25 -11.30
N LYS A 182 3.75 -16.33 -11.45
CA LYS A 182 4.52 -17.55 -11.17
C LYS A 182 4.45 -17.94 -9.69
N LEU A 183 4.58 -16.98 -8.77
CA LEU A 183 4.46 -17.24 -7.34
C LEU A 183 3.09 -17.79 -6.99
N VAL A 184 2.02 -17.15 -7.47
CA VAL A 184 0.63 -17.57 -7.29
C VAL A 184 0.42 -19.01 -7.78
N ALA A 185 0.94 -19.34 -8.96
CA ALA A 185 0.88 -20.69 -9.51
C ALA A 185 1.69 -21.70 -8.67
N GLN A 186 2.89 -21.33 -8.20
CA GLN A 186 3.72 -22.19 -7.33
C GLN A 186 3.04 -22.48 -5.98
N LEU A 187 2.33 -21.50 -5.43
CA LEU A 187 1.57 -21.63 -4.19
C LEU A 187 0.22 -22.31 -4.39
N ARG A 188 -0.21 -22.52 -5.64
CA ARG A 188 -1.53 -23.08 -6.00
C ARG A 188 -2.69 -22.28 -5.38
N VAL A 189 -2.53 -20.98 -5.25
CA VAL A 189 -3.59 -20.09 -4.77
C VAL A 189 -4.29 -19.43 -5.95
N THR A 190 -5.56 -19.09 -5.75
CA THR A 190 -6.38 -18.44 -6.76
C THR A 190 -6.79 -17.05 -6.28
N PRO A 191 -6.11 -15.98 -6.71
CA PRO A 191 -6.44 -14.64 -6.27
C PRO A 191 -7.86 -14.22 -6.68
N ARG A 192 -8.61 -13.67 -5.72
CA ARG A 192 -9.90 -13.02 -5.93
C ARG A 192 -9.79 -11.50 -5.88
N VAL A 193 -8.77 -10.99 -5.20
CA VAL A 193 -8.50 -9.57 -5.07
C VAL A 193 -7.01 -9.34 -5.29
N LEU A 194 -6.68 -8.36 -6.12
CA LEU A 194 -5.33 -7.82 -6.29
C LEU A 194 -5.35 -6.39 -5.78
N VAL A 195 -4.43 -6.04 -4.87
CA VAL A 195 -4.29 -4.68 -4.34
C VAL A 195 -2.86 -4.24 -4.62
N GLY A 196 -2.69 -3.21 -5.43
CA GLY A 196 -1.38 -2.67 -5.75
C GLY A 196 -1.31 -1.17 -5.46
N HIS A 197 -0.29 -0.75 -4.70
CA HIS A 197 -0.02 0.64 -4.43
C HIS A 197 1.02 1.19 -5.42
N SER A 198 0.75 2.34 -6.03
CA SER A 198 1.69 3.02 -6.92
C SER A 198 2.25 2.08 -8.01
N PHE A 199 3.55 1.81 -8.02
CA PHE A 199 4.19 0.82 -8.89
C PHE A 199 3.47 -0.54 -8.87
N GLY A 200 3.11 -1.03 -7.67
CA GLY A 200 2.34 -2.28 -7.50
C GLY A 200 0.97 -2.25 -8.17
N GLY A 201 0.37 -1.07 -8.35
CA GLY A 201 -0.89 -0.88 -9.07
C GLY A 201 -0.76 -1.21 -10.56
N LYS A 202 0.29 -0.70 -11.22
CA LYS A 202 0.60 -1.08 -12.61
C LYS A 202 0.98 -2.56 -12.75
N VAL A 203 1.68 -3.12 -11.74
CA VAL A 203 1.96 -4.56 -11.70
C VAL A 203 0.66 -5.37 -11.63
N ALA A 204 -0.32 -4.97 -10.80
CA ALA A 204 -1.61 -5.63 -10.69
C ALA A 204 -2.41 -5.58 -12.02
N LEU A 205 -2.42 -4.43 -12.71
CA LEU A 205 -3.03 -4.31 -14.05
C LEU A 205 -2.30 -5.18 -15.08
N SER A 206 -0.97 -5.18 -15.06
CA SER A 206 -0.19 -6.01 -15.98
C SER A 206 -0.35 -7.52 -15.72
N MET A 207 -0.69 -7.92 -14.48
CA MET A 207 -1.08 -9.31 -14.20
C MET A 207 -2.38 -9.68 -14.91
N VAL A 208 -3.35 -8.78 -15.00
CA VAL A 208 -4.61 -9.00 -15.76
C VAL A 208 -4.33 -9.14 -17.24
N GLU A 209 -3.50 -8.23 -17.79
CA GLU A 209 -3.08 -8.25 -19.19
C GLU A 209 -2.39 -9.56 -19.59
N GLN A 210 -1.48 -10.05 -18.74
CA GLN A 210 -0.63 -11.21 -19.02
C GLN A 210 -1.26 -12.56 -18.64
N ALA A 211 -2.34 -12.58 -17.89
CA ALA A 211 -2.97 -13.81 -17.47
C ALA A 211 -3.63 -14.53 -18.67
N ALA A 212 -2.88 -15.43 -19.30
CA ALA A 212 -3.37 -16.26 -20.42
C ALA A 212 -4.54 -17.18 -20.05
N LYS A 213 -4.63 -17.58 -18.76
CA LYS A 213 -5.83 -18.14 -18.15
C LYS A 213 -6.30 -17.15 -17.10
N PRO A 214 -7.55 -16.77 -17.12
CA PRO A 214 -8.03 -15.76 -16.21
C PRO A 214 -7.68 -16.16 -14.78
N LEU A 215 -7.12 -15.21 -14.05
CA LEU A 215 -7.29 -15.15 -12.61
C LEU A 215 -8.73 -15.58 -12.33
N ALA A 216 -8.98 -16.41 -11.32
CA ALA A 216 -10.32 -16.91 -11.06
C ALA A 216 -11.31 -15.75 -11.06
N ARG A 217 -12.29 -15.83 -11.93
CA ARG A 217 -13.30 -14.78 -12.07
C ARG A 217 -14.46 -15.05 -11.12
N PRO A 218 -15.08 -14.05 -10.53
CA PRO A 218 -14.73 -12.64 -10.65
C PRO A 218 -13.47 -12.29 -9.86
N VAL A 219 -12.63 -11.37 -10.41
CA VAL A 219 -11.45 -10.81 -9.76
C VAL A 219 -11.60 -9.29 -9.64
N ARG A 220 -11.23 -8.75 -8.48
CA ARG A 220 -11.17 -7.31 -8.23
C ARG A 220 -9.73 -6.84 -8.19
N VAL A 221 -9.43 -5.79 -8.92
CA VAL A 221 -8.11 -5.16 -8.97
C VAL A 221 -8.22 -3.76 -8.39
N TRP A 222 -7.43 -3.47 -7.39
CA TRP A 222 -7.30 -2.15 -6.79
C TRP A 222 -5.97 -1.54 -7.19
N VAL A 223 -6.05 -0.41 -7.85
CA VAL A 223 -4.91 0.44 -8.22
C VAL A 223 -4.92 1.64 -7.29
N LEU A 224 -4.04 1.62 -6.29
CA LEU A 224 -4.02 2.65 -5.26
C LEU A 224 -3.02 3.74 -5.64
N ASP A 225 -3.54 4.91 -5.90
CA ASP A 225 -2.85 6.16 -6.22
C ASP A 225 -1.82 6.04 -7.35
N ALA A 226 -2.24 5.44 -8.46
CA ALA A 226 -1.49 5.39 -9.71
C ALA A 226 -2.44 5.43 -10.92
N THR A 227 -1.99 6.01 -12.02
CA THR A 227 -2.70 6.01 -13.30
C THR A 227 -2.24 4.85 -14.20
N PRO A 228 -3.07 4.35 -15.12
CA PRO A 228 -2.66 3.29 -16.04
C PRO A 228 -1.70 3.76 -17.13
N GLY A 229 -1.67 5.06 -17.43
CA GLY A 229 -0.88 5.65 -18.50
C GLY A 229 0.59 5.85 -18.15
N LYS A 230 1.36 6.37 -19.13
CA LYS A 230 2.74 6.81 -18.89
C LYS A 230 2.78 7.91 -17.84
N VAL A 231 3.83 7.91 -17.02
CA VAL A 231 4.04 9.01 -16.06
C VAL A 231 4.44 10.25 -16.86
N ARG A 232 3.76 11.36 -16.61
CA ARG A 232 4.08 12.64 -17.26
C ARG A 232 5.30 13.27 -16.61
N ALA A 233 6.09 14.01 -17.37
CA ALA A 233 7.24 14.73 -16.84
C ALA A 233 6.85 15.59 -15.63
N GLY A 234 7.56 15.43 -14.52
CA GLY A 234 7.25 16.02 -13.22
C GLY A 234 5.91 15.53 -12.62
N GLY A 235 5.43 14.36 -13.01
CA GLY A 235 4.18 13.74 -12.55
C GLY A 235 4.30 12.86 -11.32
N ASP A 236 5.51 12.65 -10.82
CA ASP A 236 5.85 11.76 -9.71
C ASP A 236 5.66 12.37 -8.30
N GLY A 237 5.16 13.62 -8.24
CA GLY A 237 4.84 14.28 -6.98
C GLY A 237 6.05 14.83 -6.22
N GLU A 238 5.88 15.14 -4.94
CA GLU A 238 6.96 15.67 -4.07
C GLU A 238 7.96 14.59 -3.64
N ASP A 239 7.60 13.33 -3.73
CA ASP A 239 8.45 12.22 -3.28
C ASP A 239 9.61 11.93 -4.24
N HIS A 240 9.58 12.49 -5.44
CA HIS A 240 10.64 12.40 -6.47
C HIS A 240 11.30 11.00 -6.51
N PRO A 241 10.57 9.90 -6.77
CA PRO A 241 11.13 8.55 -6.68
C PRO A 241 12.36 8.36 -7.57
N GLY A 242 12.40 9.00 -8.74
CA GLY A 242 13.56 8.96 -9.65
C GLY A 242 14.80 9.59 -9.03
N GLU A 243 14.67 10.76 -8.40
CA GLU A 243 15.76 11.46 -7.72
C GLU A 243 16.22 10.67 -6.48
N LEU A 244 15.27 10.13 -5.71
CA LEU A 244 15.57 9.27 -4.57
C LEU A 244 16.36 8.02 -4.99
N ILE A 245 15.95 7.32 -6.04
CA ILE A 245 16.67 6.16 -6.58
C ILE A 245 18.07 6.55 -7.06
N ALA A 246 18.20 7.69 -7.75
CA ALA A 246 19.49 8.20 -8.20
C ALA A 246 20.43 8.49 -7.02
N PHE A 247 19.94 9.20 -6.00
CA PHE A 247 20.70 9.51 -4.78
C PHE A 247 21.13 8.23 -4.04
N LEU A 248 20.20 7.32 -3.79
CA LEU A 248 20.51 6.05 -3.13
C LEU A 248 21.53 5.20 -3.91
N SER A 249 21.54 5.30 -5.24
CA SER A 249 22.49 4.58 -6.11
C SER A 249 23.92 5.16 -6.02
N MET A 250 24.08 6.40 -5.60
CA MET A 250 25.37 7.04 -5.35
C MET A 250 25.90 6.75 -3.93
N MET A 251 25.03 6.34 -3.01
CA MET A 251 25.42 6.03 -1.65
C MET A 251 26.30 4.75 -1.58
N PRO A 252 27.18 4.64 -0.59
CA PRO A 252 27.92 3.40 -0.35
C PRO A 252 26.98 2.21 -0.16
N ARG A 253 27.36 1.05 -0.67
CA ARG A 253 26.60 -0.20 -0.46
C ARG A 253 26.47 -0.59 1.02
N GLN A 254 27.44 -0.22 1.82
CA GLN A 254 27.46 -0.41 3.26
C GLN A 254 27.58 0.93 3.96
N VAL A 255 26.77 1.14 4.97
CA VAL A 255 26.73 2.37 5.78
C VAL A 255 26.95 2.02 7.25
N SER A 256 27.56 2.90 8.00
CA SER A 256 27.92 2.67 9.41
C SER A 256 26.68 2.69 10.33
N SER A 257 25.70 3.52 10.04
CA SER A 257 24.47 3.61 10.84
C SER A 257 23.26 3.98 9.98
N LYS A 258 22.07 3.64 10.48
CA LYS A 258 20.81 4.09 9.87
C LYS A 258 20.63 5.60 9.96
N GLN A 259 21.13 6.21 11.05
CA GLN A 259 21.02 7.64 11.25
C GLN A 259 21.80 8.42 10.18
N ASN A 260 23.00 7.95 9.81
CA ASN A 260 23.79 8.60 8.74
C ASN A 260 23.03 8.64 7.40
N VAL A 261 22.23 7.61 7.11
CA VAL A 261 21.39 7.60 5.90
C VAL A 261 20.24 8.59 6.02
N VAL A 262 19.60 8.65 7.19
CA VAL A 262 18.53 9.63 7.45
C VAL A 262 19.06 11.05 7.31
N ASP A 263 20.22 11.35 7.91
CA ASP A 263 20.82 12.69 7.87
C ASP A 263 21.23 13.07 6.44
N ALA A 264 21.82 12.15 5.69
CA ALA A 264 22.21 12.39 4.30
C ALA A 264 21.00 12.67 3.40
N LEU A 265 19.90 11.93 3.56
CA LEU A 265 18.67 12.16 2.80
C LEU A 265 18.02 13.49 3.15
N ILE A 266 17.99 13.88 4.43
CA ILE A 266 17.47 15.19 4.86
C ILE A 266 18.36 16.33 4.31
N GLN A 267 19.67 16.13 4.31
CA GLN A 267 20.62 17.11 3.78
C GLN A 267 20.46 17.33 2.27
N GLU A 268 20.09 16.27 1.53
CA GLU A 268 19.78 16.33 0.10
C GLU A 268 18.42 17.00 -0.19
N GLY A 269 17.57 17.16 0.83
CA GLY A 269 16.28 17.84 0.70
C GLY A 269 15.06 16.94 0.79
N PHE A 270 15.24 15.62 0.98
CA PHE A 270 14.12 14.71 1.18
C PHE A 270 13.44 14.91 2.54
N SER A 271 12.16 14.65 2.62
CA SER A 271 11.39 14.76 3.86
C SER A 271 11.90 13.80 4.93
N LYS A 272 11.70 14.17 6.21
CA LYS A 272 12.07 13.30 7.35
C LYS A 272 11.38 11.94 7.30
N ASP A 273 10.16 11.90 6.76
CA ASP A 273 9.37 10.67 6.71
C ASP A 273 9.90 9.73 5.63
N ILE A 274 10.24 10.25 4.45
CA ILE A 274 10.95 9.50 3.40
C ILE A 274 12.31 9.00 3.92
N ALA A 275 13.09 9.85 4.56
CA ALA A 275 14.41 9.48 5.08
C ALA A 275 14.32 8.34 6.11
N ARG A 276 13.37 8.43 7.05
CA ARG A 276 13.12 7.39 8.05
C ARG A 276 12.61 6.09 7.42
N TRP A 277 11.69 6.22 6.46
CA TRP A 277 11.17 5.07 5.74
C TRP A 277 12.29 4.34 4.97
N MET A 278 13.15 5.06 4.26
CA MET A 278 14.30 4.47 3.56
C MET A 278 15.23 3.72 4.51
N ALA A 279 15.50 4.27 5.70
CA ALA A 279 16.34 3.61 6.69
C ALA A 279 15.75 2.29 7.23
N THR A 280 14.44 2.03 7.05
CA THR A 280 13.83 0.72 7.37
C THR A 280 14.28 -0.39 6.42
N ASN A 281 14.73 -0.04 5.22
CA ASN A 281 15.20 -0.96 4.20
C ASN A 281 16.69 -1.32 4.34
N LEU A 282 17.30 -0.98 5.46
CA LEU A 282 18.66 -1.35 5.81
C LEU A 282 18.66 -2.57 6.75
N ARG A 283 19.45 -3.58 6.38
CA ARG A 283 19.71 -4.77 7.22
C ARG A 283 21.11 -4.73 7.82
N PRO A 284 21.30 -5.23 9.04
CA PRO A 284 22.63 -5.37 9.61
C PRO A 284 23.50 -6.31 8.76
N VAL A 285 24.78 -5.97 8.65
CA VAL A 285 25.79 -6.84 8.02
C VAL A 285 26.89 -7.09 9.05
N SER A 286 27.09 -8.35 9.40
CA SER A 286 28.22 -8.79 10.23
C SER A 286 29.35 -9.19 9.29
N GLN A 287 30.50 -8.55 9.41
CA GLN A 287 31.72 -9.04 8.76
C GLN A 287 32.43 -10.01 9.68
N PRO A 288 32.73 -11.25 9.25
CA PRO A 288 33.54 -12.15 10.04
C PRO A 288 34.89 -11.50 10.38
N GLY A 289 35.21 -11.38 11.68
CA GLY A 289 36.48 -10.83 12.16
C GLY A 289 36.55 -9.30 12.32
N SER A 290 35.47 -8.58 12.06
CA SER A 290 35.41 -7.13 12.33
C SER A 290 34.44 -6.81 13.47
N PRO A 291 34.82 -5.99 14.47
CA PRO A 291 33.93 -5.52 15.52
C PRO A 291 32.92 -4.47 15.01
N SER A 292 33.07 -3.95 13.81
CA SER A 292 32.16 -2.96 13.23
C SER A 292 31.03 -3.64 12.46
N SER A 293 29.84 -3.66 13.05
CA SER A 293 28.60 -3.99 12.37
C SER A 293 28.16 -2.77 11.54
N GLY A 294 28.01 -2.96 10.23
CA GLY A 294 27.43 -1.96 9.32
C GLY A 294 26.01 -2.37 8.90
N PHE A 295 25.45 -1.58 8.01
CA PHE A 295 24.16 -1.87 7.38
C PHE A 295 24.31 -1.89 5.86
N SER A 296 23.51 -2.69 5.18
CA SER A 296 23.44 -2.71 3.72
C SER A 296 21.99 -2.63 3.26
N TRP A 297 21.77 -2.11 2.08
CA TRP A 297 20.46 -2.11 1.44
C TRP A 297 19.95 -3.52 1.20
N ILE A 298 18.64 -3.73 1.43
CA ILE A 298 17.93 -4.96 1.05
C ILE A 298 17.40 -4.89 -0.39
N PHE A 299 17.84 -3.91 -1.17
CA PHE A 299 17.44 -3.65 -2.53
C PHE A 299 18.51 -4.07 -3.54
N ASP A 300 18.06 -4.45 -4.73
CA ASP A 300 18.86 -4.32 -5.94
C ASP A 300 18.53 -2.96 -6.59
N LEU A 301 19.26 -1.92 -6.19
CA LEU A 301 19.00 -0.55 -6.63
C LEU A 301 19.12 -0.38 -8.15
N LYS A 302 20.02 -1.13 -8.81
CA LYS A 302 20.13 -1.11 -10.27
C LYS A 302 18.87 -1.65 -10.93
N GLY A 303 18.40 -2.80 -10.47
CA GLY A 303 17.16 -3.38 -10.96
C GLY A 303 15.94 -2.49 -10.65
N ILE A 304 15.93 -1.81 -9.49
CA ILE A 304 14.89 -0.85 -9.14
C ILE A 304 14.88 0.36 -10.08
N ALA A 305 16.03 0.89 -10.45
CA ALA A 305 16.13 1.98 -11.42
C ALA A 305 15.56 1.58 -12.79
N ASP A 306 15.89 0.37 -13.27
CA ASP A 306 15.33 -0.16 -14.52
C ASP A 306 13.80 -0.33 -14.41
N MET A 307 13.31 -0.83 -13.27
CA MET A 307 11.86 -1.00 -13.00
C MET A 307 11.14 0.34 -12.96
N TYR A 308 11.74 1.36 -12.35
CA TYR A 308 11.14 2.69 -12.28
C TYR A 308 11.04 3.34 -13.66
N LYS A 309 12.09 3.24 -14.47
CA LYS A 309 12.04 3.66 -15.88
C LYS A 309 10.93 2.94 -16.65
N SER A 310 10.81 1.62 -16.46
CA SER A 310 9.72 0.87 -17.07
C SER A 310 8.35 1.35 -16.59
N TYR A 311 8.21 1.69 -15.30
CA TYR A 311 6.97 2.21 -14.73
C TYR A 311 6.54 3.53 -15.39
N GLU A 312 7.50 4.44 -15.62
CA GLU A 312 7.23 5.71 -16.30
C GLU A 312 6.73 5.50 -17.73
N GLU A 313 7.29 4.52 -18.44
CA GLU A 313 6.97 4.24 -19.85
C GLU A 313 5.75 3.31 -20.03
N THR A 314 5.34 2.58 -18.98
CA THR A 314 4.26 1.59 -19.07
C THR A 314 2.91 2.27 -19.29
N ASN A 315 2.21 1.81 -20.34
CA ASN A 315 0.87 2.26 -20.71
C ASN A 315 -0.08 1.06 -20.74
N LEU A 316 -1.06 1.05 -19.85
CA LEU A 316 -2.05 -0.03 -19.66
C LEU A 316 -3.49 0.47 -19.91
N TRP A 317 -3.64 1.57 -20.67
CA TRP A 317 -4.96 2.09 -20.99
C TRP A 317 -5.82 1.09 -21.73
N GLU A 318 -5.24 0.32 -22.65
CA GLU A 318 -5.96 -0.71 -23.39
C GLU A 318 -6.62 -1.74 -22.45
N THR A 319 -5.91 -2.17 -21.41
CA THR A 319 -6.45 -3.08 -20.38
C THR A 319 -7.60 -2.47 -19.60
N VAL A 320 -7.61 -1.15 -19.39
CA VAL A 320 -8.65 -0.43 -18.63
C VAL A 320 -9.86 -0.11 -19.52
N GLU A 321 -9.63 0.25 -20.76
CA GLU A 321 -10.69 0.58 -21.73
C GLU A 321 -11.39 -0.68 -22.29
N ASN A 322 -10.71 -1.82 -22.26
CA ASN A 322 -11.21 -3.12 -22.70
C ASN A 322 -11.12 -4.15 -21.56
N VAL A 323 -11.72 -3.86 -20.42
CA VAL A 323 -11.65 -4.72 -19.23
C VAL A 323 -12.24 -6.09 -19.55
N PRO A 324 -11.50 -7.19 -19.31
CA PRO A 324 -12.02 -8.52 -19.58
C PRO A 324 -13.25 -8.85 -18.70
N ARG A 325 -14.24 -9.54 -19.27
CA ARG A 325 -15.44 -9.95 -18.53
C ARG A 325 -15.09 -10.67 -17.23
N GLY A 326 -15.74 -10.30 -16.14
CA GLY A 326 -15.49 -10.82 -14.78
C GLY A 326 -14.27 -10.21 -14.09
N VAL A 327 -13.67 -9.15 -14.67
CA VAL A 327 -12.65 -8.33 -14.02
C VAL A 327 -13.27 -7.00 -13.61
N HIS A 328 -13.01 -6.57 -12.38
CA HIS A 328 -13.43 -5.27 -11.87
C HIS A 328 -12.20 -4.48 -11.43
N VAL A 329 -11.93 -3.39 -12.13
CA VAL A 329 -10.78 -2.51 -11.85
C VAL A 329 -11.25 -1.31 -11.04
N ASN A 330 -10.66 -1.11 -9.87
CA ASN A 330 -10.97 -0.01 -8.98
C ASN A 330 -9.73 0.88 -8.86
N PHE A 331 -9.85 2.12 -9.30
CA PHE A 331 -8.86 3.15 -9.07
C PHE A 331 -9.17 3.87 -7.78
N LEU A 332 -8.16 4.09 -6.95
CA LEU A 332 -8.28 4.92 -5.76
C LEU A 332 -7.30 6.08 -5.88
N LYS A 333 -7.83 7.28 -5.97
CA LYS A 333 -7.07 8.52 -5.93
C LYS A 333 -7.02 9.03 -4.50
N ALA A 334 -5.82 9.29 -3.98
CA ALA A 334 -5.67 9.99 -2.72
C ALA A 334 -5.92 11.50 -2.92
N GLU A 335 -6.70 12.10 -2.03
CA GLU A 335 -7.15 13.49 -2.17
C GLU A 335 -5.97 14.46 -2.21
N ARG A 336 -5.02 14.31 -1.29
CA ARG A 336 -3.85 15.19 -1.13
C ARG A 336 -2.60 14.71 -1.85
N SER A 337 -2.73 13.63 -2.62
CA SER A 337 -1.59 13.14 -3.39
C SER A 337 -1.19 14.14 -4.47
N LEU A 338 0.09 14.44 -4.51
CA LEU A 338 0.69 15.26 -5.54
C LEU A 338 1.07 14.44 -6.78
N HIS A 339 0.92 13.12 -6.72
CA HIS A 339 0.95 12.28 -7.91
C HIS A 339 -0.08 12.78 -8.91
N ARG A 340 0.37 13.17 -10.10
CA ARG A 340 -0.43 14.01 -10.99
C ARG A 340 -1.47 13.22 -11.73
N TRP A 341 -2.65 13.18 -11.17
CA TRP A 341 -3.87 12.75 -11.85
C TRP A 341 -4.30 13.84 -12.84
N ALA A 342 -3.92 13.69 -14.11
CA ALA A 342 -4.36 14.62 -15.13
C ALA A 342 -5.89 14.52 -15.32
N LEU A 343 -6.50 15.66 -15.63
CA LEU A 343 -7.95 15.69 -15.91
C LEU A 343 -8.35 14.75 -17.03
N GLU A 344 -7.48 14.56 -18.02
CA GLU A 344 -7.69 13.62 -19.12
C GLU A 344 -7.72 12.17 -18.64
N ASP A 345 -6.81 11.78 -17.74
CA ASP A 345 -6.79 10.42 -17.17
C ASP A 345 -8.08 10.15 -16.38
N LEU A 346 -8.54 11.13 -15.60
CA LEU A 346 -9.81 11.03 -14.87
C LEU A 346 -11.01 10.91 -15.81
N ARG A 347 -11.03 11.66 -16.91
CA ARG A 347 -12.08 11.55 -17.92
C ARG A 347 -12.09 10.19 -18.60
N ARG A 348 -10.92 9.66 -18.95
CA ARG A 348 -10.80 8.32 -19.55
C ARG A 348 -11.26 7.22 -18.62
N ILE A 349 -10.91 7.29 -17.32
CA ILE A 349 -11.37 6.32 -16.32
C ILE A 349 -12.89 6.39 -16.18
N ARG A 350 -13.49 7.59 -16.14
CA ARG A 350 -14.95 7.74 -16.09
C ARG A 350 -15.66 7.22 -17.34
N ALA A 351 -15.10 7.46 -18.51
CA ALA A 351 -15.64 6.89 -19.75
C ALA A 351 -15.57 5.36 -19.74
N ALA A 352 -14.48 4.77 -19.23
CA ALA A 352 -14.38 3.33 -19.07
C ALA A 352 -15.36 2.78 -18.01
N GLU A 353 -15.66 3.55 -16.95
CA GLU A 353 -16.68 3.22 -15.94
C GLU A 353 -18.07 3.12 -16.57
N GLU A 354 -18.43 4.07 -17.43
CA GLU A 354 -19.73 4.08 -18.13
C GLU A 354 -19.86 2.90 -19.11
N LEU A 355 -18.82 2.60 -19.89
CA LEU A 355 -18.82 1.53 -20.89
C LEU A 355 -18.84 0.13 -20.25
N ALA A 356 -18.12 -0.07 -19.13
CA ALA A 356 -17.97 -1.38 -18.52
C ALA A 356 -19.22 -1.85 -17.73
N ALA A 357 -20.16 -0.96 -17.43
CA ALA A 357 -21.35 -1.27 -16.64
C ALA A 357 -22.25 -2.34 -17.28
N ASP A 358 -22.27 -2.46 -18.60
CA ASP A 358 -23.16 -3.34 -19.35
C ASP A 358 -22.57 -4.74 -19.65
N GLU A 359 -21.28 -4.98 -19.40
CA GLU A 359 -20.58 -6.18 -19.89
C GLU A 359 -20.21 -7.22 -18.80
N GLY A 360 -20.66 -7.05 -17.56
CA GLY A 360 -20.26 -7.92 -16.43
C GLY A 360 -18.78 -7.82 -16.07
N ALA A 361 -18.18 -6.71 -16.46
CA ALA A 361 -16.89 -6.16 -16.02
C ALA A 361 -17.16 -4.82 -15.33
N GLY A 362 -16.14 -4.18 -14.77
CA GLY A 362 -16.32 -2.88 -14.14
C GLY A 362 -15.06 -2.09 -14.00
N VAL A 363 -15.18 -0.78 -14.19
CA VAL A 363 -14.17 0.21 -13.80
C VAL A 363 -14.83 1.16 -12.83
N GLN A 364 -14.17 1.49 -11.72
CA GLN A 364 -14.67 2.45 -10.73
C GLN A 364 -13.56 3.35 -10.25
N LEU A 365 -13.91 4.63 -10.00
CA LEU A 365 -12.99 5.61 -9.42
C LEU A 365 -13.44 5.99 -8.01
N HIS A 366 -12.57 5.80 -7.06
CA HIS A 366 -12.75 6.16 -5.65
C HIS A 366 -11.80 7.29 -5.26
N VAL A 367 -12.21 8.12 -4.31
CA VAL A 367 -11.35 9.14 -3.69
C VAL A 367 -11.19 8.78 -2.22
N LEU A 368 -9.94 8.74 -1.76
CA LEU A 368 -9.62 8.60 -0.35
C LEU A 368 -9.31 9.98 0.23
N GLU A 369 -10.23 10.48 1.05
CA GLU A 369 -10.10 11.75 1.75
C GLU A 369 -8.97 11.69 2.78
N ASP A 370 -8.39 12.83 3.11
CA ASP A 370 -7.32 12.98 4.11
C ASP A 370 -6.10 12.09 3.92
N ALA A 371 -5.80 11.68 2.69
CA ALA A 371 -4.65 10.85 2.36
C ALA A 371 -3.76 11.51 1.29
N GLY A 372 -2.45 11.42 1.47
CA GLY A 372 -1.44 11.62 0.45
C GLY A 372 -1.12 10.32 -0.28
N HIS A 373 0.02 10.27 -0.96
CA HIS A 373 0.43 9.10 -1.76
C HIS A 373 0.51 7.80 -0.95
N TRP A 374 0.87 7.87 0.32
CA TRP A 374 1.03 6.72 1.23
C TRP A 374 -0.30 6.30 1.86
N VAL A 375 -1.30 5.99 1.03
CA VAL A 375 -2.71 5.72 1.39
C VAL A 375 -2.90 4.79 2.60
N HIS A 376 -2.06 3.76 2.71
CA HIS A 376 -2.11 2.77 3.80
C HIS A 376 -1.48 3.26 5.12
N ALA A 377 -0.73 4.35 5.07
CA ALA A 377 -0.14 5.01 6.24
C ALA A 377 -0.92 6.27 6.63
N ASP A 378 -1.37 7.05 5.64
CA ASP A 378 -2.00 8.35 5.85
C ASP A 378 -3.45 8.20 6.35
N ASN A 379 -4.24 7.35 5.71
CA ASN A 379 -5.62 7.09 6.13
C ASN A 379 -5.96 5.58 6.04
N PRO A 380 -5.38 4.74 6.91
CA PRO A 380 -5.63 3.31 6.91
C PRO A 380 -7.09 2.94 7.20
N ASP A 381 -7.82 3.76 7.95
CA ASP A 381 -9.23 3.54 8.27
C ASP A 381 -10.14 3.80 7.07
N GLY A 382 -9.90 4.88 6.35
CA GLY A 382 -10.58 5.20 5.11
C GLY A 382 -10.33 4.15 4.04
N LEU A 383 -9.06 3.77 3.86
CA LEU A 383 -8.67 2.72 2.93
C LEU A 383 -9.34 1.39 3.28
N PHE A 384 -9.36 1.03 4.57
CA PHE A 384 -10.01 -0.19 5.05
C PHE A 384 -11.51 -0.21 4.67
N ARG A 385 -12.23 0.88 4.94
CA ARG A 385 -13.67 1.01 4.61
C ARG A 385 -13.93 0.83 3.11
N ILE A 386 -13.12 1.46 2.27
CA ILE A 386 -13.25 1.37 0.81
C ILE A 386 -13.01 -0.06 0.32
N LEU A 387 -11.93 -0.71 0.78
CA LEU A 387 -11.58 -2.06 0.34
C LEU A 387 -12.49 -3.14 0.91
N SER A 388 -13.15 -2.92 2.06
CA SER A 388 -13.95 -3.92 2.77
C SER A 388 -15.03 -4.56 1.89
N SER A 389 -15.65 -3.80 0.99
CA SER A 389 -16.67 -4.32 0.04
C SER A 389 -16.16 -5.46 -0.85
N SER A 390 -14.85 -5.54 -1.06
CA SER A 390 -14.21 -6.58 -1.88
C SER A 390 -14.11 -7.93 -1.17
N PHE A 391 -14.22 -7.94 0.16
CA PHE A 391 -14.09 -9.13 1.00
C PHE A 391 -15.41 -9.62 1.57
N LEU A 392 -16.46 -8.79 1.51
CA LEU A 392 -17.84 -9.18 1.85
C LEU A 392 -18.33 -10.10 0.74
N GLY A 393 -18.57 -11.35 1.07
CA GLY A 393 -19.02 -12.47 0.26
C GLY A 393 -19.35 -12.17 -1.21
N LEU A 394 -18.56 -12.71 -2.11
CA LEU A 394 -19.03 -13.00 -3.46
C LEU A 394 -20.12 -14.08 -3.30
N ARG A 395 -21.38 -13.66 -3.07
CA ARG A 395 -22.51 -14.57 -3.21
C ARG A 395 -22.43 -15.09 -4.64
N THR A 396 -22.10 -16.37 -4.78
CA THR A 396 -22.32 -17.10 -6.02
C THR A 396 -23.81 -16.97 -6.33
N GLN A 397 -24.15 -16.13 -7.30
CA GLN A 397 -25.43 -16.20 -7.97
C GLN A 397 -25.45 -17.39 -8.88
#